data_8c0f3c17e0353f6b2d169115b4728ced
#
_entry.id   8c0f3c17e0353f6b2d169115b4728ced
#
_cell.length_a   1.000
_cell.length_b   1.000
_cell.length_c   1.000
_cell.angle_alpha   90.00
_cell.angle_beta   90.00
_cell.angle_gamma   90.00
#
_symmetry.space_group_name_H-M   'P 1'
#
loop_
_entity.id
_entity.type
_entity.pdbx_description
1 polymer ?
#
loop_
_entity_poly.entity_id
_entity_poly.type
_entity_poly.pdbx_seq_one_letter_code
_entity_poly.pdbx_strand_id
1 'polypeptide(L)'
;MNLKIDKETFDGIIYAAAGYSDNIYTAMLPEIHNSEAALDKILYEKGQQAVEGNEVLLVSCREHVCTTAFLNRLRHFDLVLTDAGFGVVSNDHTAPASRERVNALEAQLKRKREESYCNILRELIKVPEWGNNPLVRRFFPTLLWDIFEAEEVTGSRDLSAEAWGQLKSKLFDAAFKIEGVTGHDFMEELIVASITDSVTDVRSEAISRVKNTMVMIVNHPEDKRLAGEAVRRLLEWLESTKESFPSYTNSKEYAARNAERYENKQESPVYFFG
;
A
#
# COMPACT_ATOMS: atom_id res chain seq x y z
N MET A 1 13.09 12.98 -13.96
CA MET A 1 13.79 11.70 -14.22
C MET A 1 13.49 11.26 -15.65
N ASN A 2 14.39 10.57 -16.33
CA ASN A 2 14.13 9.99 -17.66
C ASN A 2 14.34 8.49 -17.58
N LEU A 3 13.23 7.73 -17.61
CA LEU A 3 13.26 6.26 -17.55
C LEU A 3 13.69 5.61 -18.89
N LYS A 4 13.93 6.42 -19.92
CA LYS A 4 14.28 5.94 -21.28
C LYS A 4 13.28 4.87 -21.77
N ILE A 5 12.00 5.19 -21.68
CA ILE A 5 10.92 4.34 -22.18
C ILE A 5 10.80 4.59 -23.69
N ASP A 6 11.40 3.73 -24.47
CA ASP A 6 11.23 3.69 -25.92
C ASP A 6 10.07 2.77 -26.33
N LYS A 7 9.81 2.68 -27.63
CA LYS A 7 8.72 1.84 -28.14
C LYS A 7 8.92 0.37 -27.80
N GLU A 8 10.13 -0.16 -27.87
CA GLU A 8 10.42 -1.55 -27.55
C GLU A 8 10.15 -1.86 -26.07
N THR A 9 10.58 -0.98 -25.17
CA THR A 9 10.28 -1.08 -23.73
C THR A 9 8.77 -1.02 -23.48
N PHE A 10 8.07 -0.08 -24.11
CA PHE A 10 6.63 0.07 -23.94
C PHE A 10 5.86 -1.17 -24.43
N ASP A 11 6.16 -1.65 -25.63
CA ASP A 11 5.53 -2.82 -26.25
C ASP A 11 5.83 -4.11 -25.44
N GLY A 12 7.04 -4.22 -24.88
CA GLY A 12 7.43 -5.33 -24.01
C GLY A 12 6.65 -5.37 -22.68
N ILE A 13 6.21 -4.22 -22.19
CA ILE A 13 5.41 -4.11 -20.95
C ILE A 13 3.92 -4.24 -21.25
N ILE A 14 3.45 -3.60 -22.32
CA ILE A 14 2.04 -3.54 -22.73
C ILE A 14 1.84 -4.42 -23.97
N TYR A 15 1.75 -5.71 -23.78
CA TYR A 15 1.58 -6.68 -24.89
C TYR A 15 0.36 -6.42 -25.77
N ALA A 16 -0.68 -5.77 -25.22
CA ALA A 16 -1.85 -5.37 -26.00
C ALA A 16 -1.52 -4.32 -27.06
N ALA A 17 -0.43 -3.57 -26.91
CA ALA A 17 0.06 -2.59 -27.87
C ALA A 17 1.11 -3.17 -28.83
N ALA A 18 1.66 -4.35 -28.54
CA ALA A 18 2.69 -4.98 -29.35
C ALA A 18 2.17 -5.32 -30.77
N GLY A 19 2.94 -4.92 -31.77
CA GLY A 19 2.60 -5.16 -33.19
C GLY A 19 1.72 -4.08 -33.83
N TYR A 20 1.30 -3.05 -33.10
CA TYR A 20 0.63 -1.89 -33.70
C TYR A 20 1.63 -0.86 -34.25
N SER A 21 1.11 0.04 -35.06
CA SER A 21 1.92 1.08 -35.73
C SER A 21 2.55 2.02 -34.67
N ASP A 22 3.63 2.69 -35.08
CA ASP A 22 4.33 3.71 -34.24
C ASP A 22 3.39 4.82 -33.73
N ASN A 23 2.22 4.97 -34.36
CA ASN A 23 1.21 5.95 -34.00
C ASN A 23 0.65 5.77 -32.58
N ILE A 24 0.50 4.51 -32.08
CA ILE A 24 -0.02 4.27 -30.71
C ILE A 24 1.01 4.72 -29.70
N TYR A 25 2.28 4.30 -29.85
CA TYR A 25 3.34 4.73 -28.95
C TYR A 25 3.49 6.26 -28.94
N THR A 26 3.48 6.89 -30.12
CA THR A 26 3.56 8.35 -30.23
C THR A 26 2.38 9.04 -29.53
N ALA A 27 1.17 8.49 -29.66
CA ALA A 27 -0.01 9.00 -28.95
C ALA A 27 0.05 8.80 -27.42
N MET A 28 0.85 7.82 -26.95
CA MET A 28 1.04 7.55 -25.54
C MET A 28 2.10 8.43 -24.86
N LEU A 29 3.01 9.06 -25.63
CA LEU A 29 4.11 9.86 -25.06
C LEU A 29 3.66 10.91 -24.01
N PRO A 30 2.60 11.70 -24.23
CA PRO A 30 2.15 12.66 -23.21
C PRO A 30 1.76 12.00 -21.89
N GLU A 31 1.07 10.86 -21.93
CA GLU A 31 0.66 10.13 -20.72
C GLU A 31 1.84 9.43 -20.03
N ILE A 32 2.82 8.96 -20.79
CA ILE A 32 4.08 8.44 -20.25
C ILE A 32 4.79 9.54 -19.46
N HIS A 33 4.98 10.73 -20.06
CA HIS A 33 5.62 11.86 -19.38
C HIS A 33 4.83 12.31 -18.13
N ASN A 34 3.50 12.34 -18.20
CA ASN A 34 2.67 12.68 -17.03
C ASN A 34 2.83 11.64 -15.91
N SER A 35 2.90 10.36 -16.27
CA SER A 35 3.09 9.26 -15.33
C SER A 35 4.50 9.27 -14.72
N GLU A 36 5.54 9.59 -15.49
CA GLU A 36 6.90 9.81 -14.98
C GLU A 36 6.92 10.97 -13.98
N ALA A 37 6.30 12.11 -14.31
CA ALA A 37 6.24 13.26 -13.41
C ALA A 37 5.45 12.97 -12.12
N ALA A 38 4.45 12.09 -12.17
CA ALA A 38 3.73 11.62 -10.99
C ALA A 38 4.62 10.72 -10.12
N LEU A 39 5.39 9.82 -10.75
CA LEU A 39 6.32 8.92 -10.06
C LEU A 39 7.48 9.67 -9.41
N ASP A 40 7.98 10.74 -10.01
CA ASP A 40 9.03 11.60 -9.45
C ASP A 40 8.67 12.13 -8.05
N LYS A 41 7.36 12.35 -7.79
CA LYS A 41 6.86 12.78 -6.47
C LYS A 41 6.90 11.69 -5.41
N ILE A 42 7.10 10.45 -5.79
CA ILE A 42 7.23 9.28 -4.91
C ILE A 42 8.71 8.99 -4.66
N LEU A 43 9.49 9.04 -5.73
CA LEU A 43 10.92 8.73 -5.67
C LEU A 43 11.71 9.76 -4.85
N TYR A 44 11.30 11.03 -4.89
CA TYR A 44 12.11 12.15 -4.38
C TYR A 44 13.55 12.12 -4.94
N GLU A 45 14.39 13.00 -4.50
CA GLU A 45 15.77 13.09 -5.00
C GLU A 45 16.58 11.80 -4.82
N LYS A 46 16.51 11.20 -3.63
CA LYS A 46 17.27 9.98 -3.31
C LYS A 46 16.82 8.76 -4.12
N GLY A 47 15.52 8.60 -4.27
CA GLY A 47 14.97 7.52 -5.12
C GLY A 47 15.29 7.72 -6.59
N GLN A 48 15.23 8.95 -7.11
CA GLN A 48 15.60 9.27 -8.49
C GLN A 48 17.08 8.93 -8.78
N GLN A 49 17.99 9.25 -7.86
CA GLN A 49 19.39 8.88 -7.97
C GLN A 49 19.60 7.35 -7.95
N ALA A 50 18.82 6.63 -7.15
CA ALA A 50 18.93 5.20 -7.01
C ALA A 50 18.46 4.42 -8.25
N VAL A 51 17.55 4.98 -9.05
CA VAL A 51 17.02 4.32 -10.26
C VAL A 51 18.11 3.95 -11.26
N GLU A 52 19.14 4.79 -11.42
CA GLU A 52 20.22 4.54 -12.38
C GLU A 52 21.12 3.35 -12.00
N GLY A 53 21.23 3.07 -10.69
CA GLY A 53 22.08 1.99 -10.16
C GLY A 53 21.34 0.72 -9.75
N ASN A 54 19.99 0.72 -9.79
CA ASN A 54 19.16 -0.40 -9.36
C ASN A 54 18.23 -0.84 -10.49
N GLU A 55 18.60 -1.95 -11.15
CA GLU A 55 17.85 -2.48 -12.29
C GLU A 55 16.42 -2.92 -11.89
N VAL A 56 16.24 -3.48 -10.70
CA VAL A 56 14.91 -3.90 -10.22
C VAL A 56 13.99 -2.70 -10.03
N LEU A 57 14.53 -1.62 -9.44
CA LEU A 57 13.80 -0.37 -9.29
C LEU A 57 13.47 0.26 -10.64
N LEU A 58 14.43 0.28 -11.58
CA LEU A 58 14.24 0.81 -12.94
C LEU A 58 13.14 0.05 -13.69
N VAL A 59 13.16 -1.29 -13.66
CA VAL A 59 12.14 -2.13 -14.31
C VAL A 59 10.77 -1.86 -13.69
N SER A 60 10.67 -1.84 -12.36
CA SER A 60 9.41 -1.56 -11.65
C SER A 60 8.86 -0.16 -11.95
N CYS A 61 9.74 0.85 -12.07
CA CYS A 61 9.36 2.21 -12.46
C CYS A 61 8.81 2.24 -13.89
N ARG A 62 9.47 1.57 -14.85
CA ARG A 62 9.01 1.46 -16.26
C ARG A 62 7.65 0.77 -16.33
N GLU A 63 7.48 -0.35 -15.63
CA GLU A 63 6.20 -1.08 -15.58
C GLU A 63 5.09 -0.19 -15.01
N HIS A 64 5.34 0.49 -13.90
CA HIS A 64 4.36 1.38 -13.28
C HIS A 64 3.94 2.52 -14.21
N VAL A 65 4.91 3.18 -14.83
CA VAL A 65 4.66 4.31 -15.75
C VAL A 65 3.90 3.85 -16.98
N CYS A 66 4.37 2.80 -17.67
CA CYS A 66 3.71 2.30 -18.89
C CYS A 66 2.29 1.82 -18.61
N THR A 67 2.10 1.08 -17.51
CA THR A 67 0.78 0.56 -17.13
C THR A 67 -0.18 1.68 -16.75
N THR A 68 0.30 2.69 -15.99
CA THR A 68 -0.51 3.86 -15.61
C THR A 68 -0.90 4.68 -16.84
N ALA A 69 0.07 4.98 -17.71
CA ALA A 69 -0.16 5.71 -18.95
C ALA A 69 -1.20 5.02 -19.84
N PHE A 70 -1.05 3.70 -20.02
CA PHE A 70 -1.97 2.92 -20.85
C PHE A 70 -3.38 2.86 -20.25
N LEU A 71 -3.51 2.64 -18.94
CA LEU A 71 -4.80 2.67 -18.24
C LEU A 71 -5.54 4.01 -18.42
N ASN A 72 -4.82 5.12 -18.37
CA ASN A 72 -5.41 6.45 -18.54
C ASN A 72 -6.02 6.65 -19.94
N ARG A 73 -5.48 5.95 -20.93
CA ARG A 73 -5.93 6.03 -22.34
C ARG A 73 -6.78 4.85 -22.80
N LEU A 74 -6.85 3.76 -22.05
CA LEU A 74 -7.47 2.50 -22.50
C LEU A 74 -8.89 2.72 -23.06
N ARG A 75 -9.70 3.49 -22.39
CA ARG A 75 -11.08 3.77 -22.82
C ARG A 75 -11.18 4.72 -24.00
N HIS A 76 -10.13 5.48 -24.31
CA HIS A 76 -10.10 6.36 -25.47
C HIS A 76 -9.84 5.61 -26.77
N PHE A 77 -9.25 4.41 -26.73
CA PHE A 77 -9.01 3.61 -27.93
C PHE A 77 -10.28 3.00 -28.53
N ASP A 78 -11.36 2.89 -27.74
CA ASP A 78 -12.65 2.37 -28.19
C ASP A 78 -13.55 3.45 -28.84
N LEU A 79 -13.20 4.74 -28.71
CA LEU A 79 -14.05 5.85 -29.09
C LEU A 79 -13.41 6.66 -30.21
N VAL A 80 -14.18 6.90 -31.26
CA VAL A 80 -13.85 7.85 -32.32
C VAL A 80 -14.87 8.98 -32.28
N LEU A 81 -14.36 10.23 -32.21
CA LEU A 81 -15.21 11.41 -32.35
C LEU A 81 -15.42 11.66 -33.85
N THR A 82 -16.69 11.69 -34.26
CA THR A 82 -17.13 12.03 -35.62
C THR A 82 -18.01 13.28 -35.59
N ASP A 83 -18.25 13.89 -36.72
CA ASP A 83 -19.16 15.05 -36.81
C ASP A 83 -20.59 14.76 -36.32
N ALA A 84 -20.98 13.47 -36.29
CA ALA A 84 -22.26 12.99 -35.81
C ALA A 84 -22.24 12.56 -34.33
N GLY A 85 -21.10 12.64 -33.63
CA GLY A 85 -20.91 12.22 -32.24
C GLY A 85 -19.89 11.09 -32.07
N PHE A 86 -19.97 10.37 -30.95
CA PHE A 86 -19.06 9.25 -30.68
C PHE A 86 -19.44 8.01 -31.49
N GLY A 87 -18.44 7.44 -32.18
CA GLY A 87 -18.53 6.17 -32.89
C GLY A 87 -17.57 5.14 -32.32
N VAL A 88 -17.70 3.90 -32.79
CA VAL A 88 -16.79 2.78 -32.46
C VAL A 88 -15.99 2.45 -33.72
N VAL A 89 -14.68 2.18 -33.57
CA VAL A 89 -13.85 1.75 -34.69
C VAL A 89 -14.26 0.35 -35.13
N SER A 90 -14.76 0.24 -36.36
CA SER A 90 -15.00 -1.06 -37.00
C SER A 90 -14.51 -0.99 -38.45
N ASN A 91 -13.79 -1.97 -38.90
CA ASN A 91 -13.39 -2.13 -40.28
C ASN A 91 -13.61 -3.59 -40.73
N ASP A 92 -13.44 -3.85 -42.02
CA ASP A 92 -13.72 -5.18 -42.64
C ASP A 92 -12.87 -6.32 -42.06
N HIS A 93 -11.81 -6.04 -41.32
CA HIS A 93 -10.85 -7.00 -40.80
C HIS A 93 -10.80 -7.07 -39.25
N THR A 94 -11.36 -6.08 -38.55
CA THR A 94 -11.34 -6.04 -37.08
C THR A 94 -12.68 -5.61 -36.53
N ALA A 95 -13.25 -6.45 -35.65
CA ALA A 95 -14.40 -6.07 -34.85
C ALA A 95 -13.95 -5.46 -33.50
N PRO A 96 -14.74 -4.54 -32.93
CA PRO A 96 -14.45 -4.02 -31.60
C PRO A 96 -14.32 -5.16 -30.60
N ALA A 97 -13.36 -5.04 -29.68
CA ALA A 97 -13.23 -6.01 -28.59
C ALA A 97 -14.51 -6.02 -27.74
N SER A 98 -14.92 -7.21 -27.27
CA SER A 98 -16.06 -7.26 -26.35
C SER A 98 -15.76 -6.51 -25.06
N ARG A 99 -16.76 -5.87 -24.48
CA ARG A 99 -16.64 -5.16 -23.21
C ARG A 99 -15.99 -6.02 -22.11
N GLU A 100 -16.27 -7.30 -22.10
CA GLU A 100 -15.71 -8.26 -21.15
C GLU A 100 -14.20 -8.39 -21.29
N ARG A 101 -13.69 -8.49 -22.52
CA ARG A 101 -12.25 -8.57 -22.81
C ARG A 101 -11.53 -7.29 -22.40
N VAL A 102 -12.12 -6.13 -22.70
CA VAL A 102 -11.56 -4.84 -22.30
C VAL A 102 -11.56 -4.69 -20.78
N ASN A 103 -12.62 -5.10 -20.09
CA ASN A 103 -12.68 -5.08 -18.63
C ASN A 103 -11.66 -6.05 -17.99
N ALA A 104 -11.47 -7.24 -18.58
CA ALA A 104 -10.47 -8.20 -18.11
C ALA A 104 -9.04 -7.64 -18.26
N LEU A 105 -8.72 -7.04 -19.40
CA LEU A 105 -7.44 -6.36 -19.61
C LEU A 105 -7.25 -5.20 -18.61
N GLU A 106 -8.27 -4.37 -18.42
CA GLU A 106 -8.23 -3.25 -17.45
C GLU A 106 -7.96 -3.75 -16.03
N ALA A 107 -8.63 -4.83 -15.60
CA ALA A 107 -8.43 -5.43 -14.29
C ALA A 107 -6.99 -5.96 -14.11
N GLN A 108 -6.48 -6.65 -15.13
CA GLN A 108 -5.11 -7.15 -15.14
C GLN A 108 -4.07 -6.02 -15.05
N LEU A 109 -4.26 -4.96 -15.83
CA LEU A 109 -3.37 -3.79 -15.82
C LEU A 109 -3.43 -3.03 -14.49
N LYS A 110 -4.63 -2.88 -13.91
CA LYS A 110 -4.79 -2.29 -12.56
C LYS A 110 -4.03 -3.10 -11.51
N ARG A 111 -4.11 -4.43 -11.57
CA ARG A 111 -3.35 -5.31 -10.69
C ARG A 111 -1.84 -5.11 -10.89
N LYS A 112 -1.36 -5.15 -12.13
CA LYS A 112 0.05 -4.95 -12.47
C LYS A 112 0.57 -3.59 -11.98
N ARG A 113 -0.25 -2.54 -12.04
CA ARG A 113 0.09 -1.22 -11.51
C ARG A 113 0.29 -1.24 -9.99
N GLU A 114 -0.58 -1.91 -9.24
CA GLU A 114 -0.43 -2.04 -7.78
C GLU A 114 0.82 -2.85 -7.41
N GLU A 115 1.09 -3.95 -8.14
CA GLU A 115 2.28 -4.77 -7.93
C GLU A 115 3.57 -4.00 -8.19
N SER A 116 3.66 -3.31 -9.33
CA SER A 116 4.82 -2.49 -9.66
C SER A 116 5.02 -1.35 -8.66
N TYR A 117 3.94 -0.75 -8.14
CA TYR A 117 4.00 0.25 -7.09
C TYR A 117 4.57 -0.32 -5.78
N CYS A 118 4.12 -1.50 -5.35
CA CYS A 118 4.67 -2.16 -4.17
C CYS A 118 6.15 -2.52 -4.36
N ASN A 119 6.54 -3.00 -5.55
CA ASN A 119 7.94 -3.29 -5.86
C ASN A 119 8.82 -2.02 -5.80
N ILE A 120 8.33 -0.89 -6.31
CA ILE A 120 9.01 0.40 -6.19
C ILE A 120 9.24 0.75 -4.72
N LEU A 121 8.20 0.69 -3.89
CA LEU A 121 8.33 1.02 -2.46
C LEU A 121 9.29 0.09 -1.72
N ARG A 122 9.27 -1.22 -2.03
CA ARG A 122 10.22 -2.20 -1.47
C ARG A 122 11.67 -1.86 -1.79
N GLU A 123 11.94 -1.44 -3.01
CA GLU A 123 13.30 -1.05 -3.40
C GLU A 123 13.70 0.31 -2.80
N LEU A 124 12.75 1.25 -2.69
CA LEU A 124 13.03 2.56 -2.10
C LEU A 124 13.32 2.50 -0.60
N ILE A 125 12.70 1.59 0.15
CA ILE A 125 13.02 1.38 1.57
C ILE A 125 14.51 1.02 1.77
N LYS A 126 15.11 0.31 0.80
CA LYS A 126 16.53 -0.05 0.84
C LYS A 126 17.47 1.10 0.46
N VAL A 127 16.92 2.21 -0.07
CA VAL A 127 17.72 3.37 -0.47
C VAL A 127 18.07 4.20 0.77
N PRO A 128 19.37 4.40 1.08
CA PRO A 128 19.77 5.19 2.24
C PRO A 128 19.12 6.58 2.24
N GLU A 129 18.65 6.99 3.41
CA GLU A 129 18.03 8.29 3.65
C GLU A 129 16.68 8.56 2.93
N TRP A 130 16.21 7.71 2.01
CA TRP A 130 14.90 7.93 1.37
C TRP A 130 13.77 7.89 2.42
N GLY A 131 13.77 6.90 3.31
CA GLY A 131 12.79 6.75 4.39
C GLY A 131 12.81 7.89 5.42
N ASN A 132 13.92 8.66 5.50
CA ASN A 132 14.03 9.79 6.43
C ASN A 132 13.24 11.03 5.97
N ASN A 133 12.75 11.07 4.74
CA ASN A 133 11.90 12.16 4.27
C ASN A 133 10.52 12.06 4.93
N PRO A 134 10.06 13.08 5.69
CA PRO A 134 8.77 13.03 6.40
C PRO A 134 7.57 12.78 5.47
N LEU A 135 7.69 13.16 4.21
CA LEU A 135 6.62 12.95 3.22
C LEU A 135 6.48 11.49 2.78
N VAL A 136 7.49 10.65 3.02
CA VAL A 136 7.45 9.23 2.68
C VAL A 136 6.44 8.47 3.52
N ARG A 137 6.25 8.88 4.78
CA ARG A 137 5.30 8.25 5.71
C ARG A 137 3.90 8.06 5.14
N ARG A 138 3.44 8.96 4.28
CA ARG A 138 2.13 8.91 3.63
C ARG A 138 1.90 7.69 2.74
N PHE A 139 2.97 7.04 2.25
CA PHE A 139 2.87 5.85 1.41
C PHE A 139 2.66 4.57 2.24
N PHE A 140 2.87 4.66 3.55
CA PHE A 140 2.78 3.56 4.49
C PHE A 140 1.69 3.82 5.55
N PRO A 141 0.41 3.80 5.17
CA PRO A 141 -0.68 4.11 6.11
C PRO A 141 -0.79 3.09 7.24
N THR A 142 -0.32 1.86 7.01
CA THR A 142 -0.26 0.76 7.98
C THR A 142 1.02 -0.05 7.79
N LEU A 143 1.29 -0.98 8.72
CA LEU A 143 2.40 -1.92 8.58
C LEU A 143 2.18 -2.94 7.45
N LEU A 144 0.92 -3.23 7.07
CA LEU A 144 0.55 -4.09 5.95
C LEU A 144 0.16 -3.25 4.74
N TRP A 145 1.14 -2.64 4.09
CA TRP A 145 0.97 -1.78 2.92
C TRP A 145 1.21 -2.50 1.59
N ASP A 146 1.86 -3.66 1.64
CA ASP A 146 2.30 -4.42 0.48
C ASP A 146 1.26 -5.47 0.10
N ILE A 147 0.83 -5.48 -1.17
CA ILE A 147 -0.20 -6.38 -1.66
C ILE A 147 0.21 -7.86 -1.56
N PHE A 148 1.47 -8.17 -1.84
CA PHE A 148 1.97 -9.56 -1.82
C PHE A 148 2.04 -10.09 -0.38
N GLU A 149 2.53 -9.27 0.55
CA GLU A 149 2.53 -9.64 1.97
C GLU A 149 1.10 -9.77 2.51
N ALA A 150 0.21 -8.85 2.12
CA ALA A 150 -1.19 -8.90 2.53
C ALA A 150 -1.88 -10.18 2.02
N GLU A 151 -1.63 -10.61 0.78
CA GLU A 151 -2.13 -11.87 0.23
C GLU A 151 -1.63 -13.07 1.02
N GLU A 152 -0.35 -13.10 1.33
CA GLU A 152 0.26 -14.20 2.08
C GLU A 152 -0.37 -14.34 3.48
N VAL A 153 -0.42 -13.25 4.24
CA VAL A 153 -0.87 -13.29 5.64
C VAL A 153 -2.38 -13.42 5.80
N THR A 154 -3.18 -12.94 4.84
CA THR A 154 -4.65 -13.08 4.86
C THR A 154 -5.13 -14.39 4.22
N GLY A 155 -4.26 -15.13 3.54
CA GLY A 155 -4.60 -16.33 2.78
C GLY A 155 -5.38 -16.02 1.50
N SER A 156 -5.47 -14.77 1.09
CA SER A 156 -6.05 -14.34 -0.17
C SER A 156 -5.04 -14.59 -1.30
N ARG A 157 -5.54 -14.83 -2.52
CA ARG A 157 -4.69 -14.98 -3.70
C ARG A 157 -5.21 -14.13 -4.83
N ASP A 158 -4.30 -13.57 -5.62
CA ASP A 158 -4.61 -12.82 -6.84
C ASP A 158 -5.70 -11.74 -6.62
N LEU A 159 -5.54 -10.95 -5.55
CA LEU A 159 -6.47 -9.86 -5.24
C LEU A 159 -6.57 -8.91 -6.43
N SER A 160 -7.79 -8.66 -6.90
CA SER A 160 -8.02 -7.57 -7.84
C SER A 160 -7.66 -6.22 -7.20
N ALA A 161 -7.37 -5.19 -8.01
CA ALA A 161 -7.08 -3.86 -7.48
C ALA A 161 -8.24 -3.31 -6.60
N GLU A 162 -9.48 -3.68 -6.90
CA GLU A 162 -10.66 -3.29 -6.12
C GLU A 162 -10.71 -4.04 -4.79
N ALA A 163 -10.50 -5.36 -4.80
CA ALA A 163 -10.44 -6.17 -3.59
C ALA A 163 -9.26 -5.72 -2.69
N TRP A 164 -8.12 -5.40 -3.29
CA TRP A 164 -6.99 -4.80 -2.57
C TRP A 164 -7.35 -3.44 -1.94
N GLY A 165 -8.05 -2.58 -2.67
CA GLY A 165 -8.55 -1.30 -2.13
C GLY A 165 -9.45 -1.49 -0.90
N GLN A 166 -10.38 -2.47 -0.96
CA GLN A 166 -11.25 -2.81 0.17
C GLN A 166 -10.46 -3.40 1.34
N LEU A 167 -9.47 -4.26 1.05
CA LEU A 167 -8.61 -4.83 2.09
C LEU A 167 -7.76 -3.75 2.77
N LYS A 168 -7.16 -2.82 2.01
CA LYS A 168 -6.42 -1.67 2.57
C LYS A 168 -7.27 -0.87 3.56
N SER A 169 -8.55 -0.62 3.24
CA SER A 169 -9.46 0.07 4.16
C SER A 169 -9.69 -0.71 5.46
N LYS A 170 -9.92 -2.02 5.37
CA LYS A 170 -10.09 -2.89 6.55
C LYS A 170 -8.81 -2.97 7.40
N LEU A 171 -7.64 -3.02 6.75
CA LEU A 171 -6.34 -3.02 7.43
C LEU A 171 -6.11 -1.69 8.16
N PHE A 172 -6.51 -0.58 7.56
CA PHE A 172 -6.44 0.73 8.20
C PHE A 172 -7.34 0.79 9.45
N ASP A 173 -8.58 0.31 9.36
CA ASP A 173 -9.49 0.22 10.51
C ASP A 173 -8.94 -0.69 11.62
N ALA A 174 -8.29 -1.80 11.25
CA ALA A 174 -7.65 -2.70 12.21
C ALA A 174 -6.45 -2.03 12.89
N ALA A 175 -5.60 -1.33 12.13
CA ALA A 175 -4.47 -0.57 12.67
C ALA A 175 -4.95 0.51 13.64
N PHE A 176 -6.01 1.25 13.28
CA PHE A 176 -6.60 2.28 14.15
C PHE A 176 -7.15 1.71 15.46
N LYS A 177 -7.77 0.52 15.45
CA LYS A 177 -8.20 -0.18 16.67
C LYS A 177 -7.02 -0.57 17.56
N ILE A 178 -5.90 -1.01 16.98
CA ILE A 178 -4.68 -1.35 17.73
C ILE A 178 -4.07 -0.07 18.30
N GLU A 179 -3.97 0.99 17.50
CA GLU A 179 -3.49 2.31 17.93
C GLU A 179 -4.29 2.83 19.14
N GLY A 180 -5.61 2.65 19.13
CA GLY A 180 -6.50 3.05 20.25
C GLY A 180 -6.23 2.33 21.58
N VAL A 181 -5.38 1.30 21.60
CA VAL A 181 -4.97 0.59 22.82
C VAL A 181 -3.46 0.58 23.07
N THR A 182 -2.65 0.84 22.06
CA THR A 182 -1.19 0.86 22.20
C THR A 182 -0.61 2.28 22.19
N GLY A 183 -1.36 3.24 21.66
CA GLY A 183 -0.94 4.62 21.46
C GLY A 183 -0.42 4.89 20.05
N HIS A 184 -0.63 6.12 19.60
CA HIS A 184 -0.18 6.59 18.27
C HIS A 184 1.34 6.51 18.10
N ASP A 185 2.09 7.03 19.07
CA ASP A 185 3.55 7.11 18.98
C ASP A 185 4.22 5.73 18.88
N PHE A 186 3.61 4.70 19.50
CA PHE A 186 4.09 3.32 19.35
C PHE A 186 3.88 2.80 17.91
N MET A 187 2.69 2.99 17.35
CA MET A 187 2.42 2.56 15.97
C MET A 187 3.30 3.31 14.97
N GLU A 188 3.49 4.61 15.18
CA GLU A 188 4.35 5.44 14.35
C GLU A 188 5.83 4.99 14.45
N GLU A 189 6.34 4.69 15.65
CA GLU A 189 7.67 4.14 15.85
C GLU A 189 7.90 2.88 15.01
N LEU A 190 6.94 1.94 15.00
CA LEU A 190 7.06 0.70 14.23
C LEU A 190 7.04 0.94 12.72
N ILE A 191 6.17 1.83 12.24
CA ILE A 191 6.10 2.17 10.83
C ILE A 191 7.40 2.85 10.39
N VAL A 192 7.87 3.85 11.13
CA VAL A 192 9.13 4.55 10.82
C VAL A 192 10.30 3.57 10.82
N ALA A 193 10.39 2.68 11.81
CA ALA A 193 11.43 1.66 11.84
C ALA A 193 11.40 0.76 10.60
N SER A 194 10.21 0.38 10.12
CA SER A 194 10.05 -0.48 8.95
C SER A 194 10.46 0.16 7.63
N ILE A 195 10.40 1.50 7.53
CA ILE A 195 10.74 2.25 6.30
C ILE A 195 12.14 2.87 6.32
N THR A 196 12.82 2.86 7.46
CA THR A 196 14.18 3.41 7.61
C THR A 196 15.25 2.32 7.81
N ASP A 197 14.88 1.05 7.61
CA ASP A 197 15.76 -0.11 7.85
C ASP A 197 16.42 -0.11 9.24
N SER A 198 15.71 0.46 10.24
CA SER A 198 16.19 0.56 11.63
C SER A 198 15.52 -0.47 12.55
N VAL A 199 15.19 -1.65 12.00
CA VAL A 199 14.49 -2.70 12.72
C VAL A 199 15.45 -3.51 13.58
N THR A 200 15.26 -3.46 14.90
CA THR A 200 15.92 -4.39 15.85
C THR A 200 15.09 -5.67 15.99
N ASP A 201 15.66 -6.74 16.57
CA ASP A 201 14.95 -8.01 16.79
C ASP A 201 13.61 -7.81 17.52
N VAL A 202 13.62 -7.02 18.58
CA VAL A 202 12.40 -6.72 19.36
C VAL A 202 11.37 -5.93 18.54
N ARG A 203 11.82 -4.96 17.73
CA ARG A 203 10.93 -4.23 16.84
C ARG A 203 10.38 -5.12 15.72
N SER A 204 11.19 -6.01 15.19
CA SER A 204 10.75 -7.01 14.20
C SER A 204 9.63 -7.89 14.76
N GLU A 205 9.79 -8.36 15.98
CA GLU A 205 8.75 -9.15 16.66
C GLU A 205 7.50 -8.31 16.92
N ALA A 206 7.63 -7.06 17.36
CA ALA A 206 6.50 -6.14 17.54
C ALA A 206 5.71 -5.94 16.23
N ILE A 207 6.42 -5.66 15.13
CA ILE A 207 5.83 -5.50 13.79
C ILE A 207 5.07 -6.76 13.39
N SER A 208 5.68 -7.95 13.55
CA SER A 208 5.03 -9.23 13.24
C SER A 208 3.76 -9.45 14.07
N ARG A 209 3.80 -9.19 15.38
CA ARG A 209 2.65 -9.32 16.28
C ARG A 209 1.52 -8.34 15.95
N VAL A 210 1.85 -7.10 15.63
CA VAL A 210 0.86 -6.10 15.19
C VAL A 210 0.23 -6.53 13.88
N LYS A 211 1.02 -6.95 12.88
CA LYS A 211 0.52 -7.47 11.60
C LYS A 211 -0.42 -8.65 11.80
N ASN A 212 -0.03 -9.63 12.61
CA ASN A 212 -0.88 -10.79 12.94
C ASN A 212 -2.18 -10.37 13.62
N THR A 213 -2.13 -9.39 14.53
CA THR A 213 -3.33 -8.87 15.19
C THR A 213 -4.25 -8.16 14.20
N MET A 214 -3.70 -7.37 13.26
CA MET A 214 -4.47 -6.75 12.18
C MET A 214 -5.18 -7.80 11.32
N VAL A 215 -4.47 -8.86 10.93
CA VAL A 215 -5.02 -9.97 10.13
C VAL A 215 -6.15 -10.68 10.86
N MET A 216 -6.00 -10.95 12.16
CA MET A 216 -7.06 -11.57 12.98
C MET A 216 -8.31 -10.69 13.03
N ILE A 217 -8.17 -9.38 13.17
CA ILE A 217 -9.29 -8.43 13.17
C ILE A 217 -9.99 -8.40 11.80
N VAL A 218 -9.21 -8.41 10.71
CA VAL A 218 -9.74 -8.33 9.33
C VAL A 218 -10.44 -9.62 8.91
N ASN A 219 -9.89 -10.79 9.27
CA ASN A 219 -10.43 -12.08 8.88
C ASN A 219 -11.64 -12.51 9.71
N HIS A 220 -11.83 -11.91 10.89
CA HIS A 220 -12.94 -12.24 11.81
C HIS A 220 -13.72 -10.99 12.23
N PRO A 221 -14.30 -10.22 11.28
CA PRO A 221 -14.92 -8.93 11.58
C PRO A 221 -16.14 -9.06 12.50
N GLU A 222 -16.86 -10.19 12.45
CA GLU A 222 -18.04 -10.46 13.27
C GLU A 222 -17.72 -11.09 14.63
N ASP A 223 -16.54 -11.70 14.77
CA ASP A 223 -16.12 -12.33 16.04
C ASP A 223 -15.29 -11.35 16.90
N LYS A 224 -16.01 -10.49 17.63
CA LYS A 224 -15.40 -9.54 18.57
C LYS A 224 -14.54 -10.24 19.65
N ARG A 225 -14.84 -11.50 20.00
CA ARG A 225 -14.09 -12.26 20.98
C ARG A 225 -12.69 -12.62 20.45
N LEU A 226 -12.60 -13.12 19.22
CA LEU A 226 -11.30 -13.45 18.61
C LEU A 226 -10.46 -12.19 18.38
N ALA A 227 -11.05 -11.11 17.89
CA ALA A 227 -10.38 -9.83 17.73
C ALA A 227 -9.87 -9.29 19.09
N GLY A 228 -10.69 -9.34 20.13
CA GLY A 228 -10.31 -8.93 21.48
C GLY A 228 -9.20 -9.80 22.08
N GLU A 229 -9.24 -11.10 21.85
CA GLU A 229 -8.19 -12.04 22.29
C GLU A 229 -6.84 -11.76 21.59
N ALA A 230 -6.85 -11.47 20.28
CA ALA A 230 -5.64 -11.12 19.56
C ALA A 230 -5.01 -9.84 20.13
N VAL A 231 -5.83 -8.81 20.37
CA VAL A 231 -5.39 -7.56 21.00
C VAL A 231 -4.85 -7.81 22.40
N ARG A 232 -5.53 -8.62 23.22
CA ARG A 232 -5.08 -8.95 24.58
C ARG A 232 -3.68 -9.61 24.55
N ARG A 233 -3.46 -10.59 23.67
CA ARG A 233 -2.15 -11.24 23.53
C ARG A 233 -1.05 -10.27 23.09
N LEU A 234 -1.37 -9.33 22.21
CA LEU A 234 -0.43 -8.27 21.84
C LEU A 234 -0.07 -7.42 23.07
N LEU A 235 -1.05 -6.99 23.85
CA LEU A 235 -0.83 -6.17 25.04
C LEU A 235 -0.06 -6.91 26.13
N GLU A 236 -0.32 -8.20 26.36
CA GLU A 236 0.44 -9.04 27.31
C GLU A 236 1.92 -9.15 26.89
N TRP A 237 2.18 -9.33 25.60
CA TRP A 237 3.55 -9.34 25.12
C TRP A 237 4.23 -7.97 25.25
N LEU A 238 3.52 -6.88 24.93
CA LEU A 238 4.03 -5.52 25.10
C LEU A 238 4.34 -5.22 26.59
N GLU A 239 3.52 -5.70 27.51
CA GLU A 239 3.80 -5.54 28.93
C GLU A 239 5.08 -6.27 29.35
N SER A 240 5.35 -7.44 28.79
CA SER A 240 6.59 -8.20 29.05
C SER A 240 7.85 -7.57 28.44
N THR A 241 7.70 -6.70 27.44
CA THR A 241 8.79 -6.05 26.70
C THR A 241 8.76 -4.52 26.78
N LYS A 242 7.98 -3.97 27.71
CA LYS A 242 7.66 -2.53 27.81
C LYS A 242 8.87 -1.61 27.92
N GLU A 243 9.96 -2.09 28.51
CA GLU A 243 11.21 -1.31 28.62
C GLU A 243 11.84 -0.98 27.26
N SER A 244 11.54 -1.81 26.24
CA SER A 244 12.02 -1.62 24.88
C SER A 244 11.20 -0.59 24.08
N PHE A 245 10.03 -0.21 24.59
CA PHE A 245 9.08 0.69 23.90
C PHE A 245 8.61 1.85 24.80
N PRO A 246 9.46 2.87 25.01
CA PRO A 246 9.06 4.06 25.76
C PRO A 246 7.84 4.78 25.13
N SER A 247 7.69 4.74 23.80
CA SER A 247 6.53 5.30 23.11
C SER A 247 5.21 4.66 23.54
N TYR A 248 5.22 3.35 23.83
CA TYR A 248 4.07 2.64 24.37
C TYR A 248 3.79 3.01 25.83
N THR A 249 4.81 2.98 26.72
CA THR A 249 4.64 3.23 28.13
C THR A 249 4.29 4.68 28.47
N ASN A 250 4.68 5.62 27.62
CA ASN A 250 4.34 7.05 27.74
C ASN A 250 2.98 7.40 27.12
N SER A 251 2.29 6.43 26.48
CA SER A 251 1.00 6.68 25.84
C SER A 251 -0.12 6.93 26.85
N LYS A 252 -1.13 7.70 26.43
CA LYS A 252 -2.35 7.94 27.24
C LYS A 252 -3.13 6.64 27.46
N GLU A 253 -3.11 5.77 26.46
CA GLU A 253 -3.75 4.47 26.45
C GLU A 253 -3.14 3.54 27.49
N TYR A 254 -1.81 3.54 27.60
CA TYR A 254 -1.11 2.81 28.66
C TYR A 254 -1.45 3.36 30.04
N ALA A 255 -1.37 4.68 30.22
CA ALA A 255 -1.69 5.34 31.46
C ALA A 255 -3.15 5.08 31.92
N ALA A 256 -4.10 5.16 30.99
CA ALA A 256 -5.51 4.89 31.30
C ALA A 256 -5.78 3.44 31.71
N ARG A 257 -5.06 2.47 31.09
CA ARG A 257 -5.18 1.05 31.44
C ARG A 257 -4.55 0.70 32.76
N ASN A 258 -3.47 1.38 33.14
CA ASN A 258 -2.72 1.16 34.38
C ASN A 258 -3.05 2.18 35.47
N ALA A 259 -4.05 3.01 35.27
CA ALA A 259 -4.52 3.92 36.33
C ALA A 259 -4.96 3.13 37.56
N GLU A 260 -4.50 3.56 38.73
CA GLU A 260 -4.97 2.99 39.99
C GLU A 260 -6.49 3.17 40.07
N ARG A 261 -7.20 2.05 40.16
CA ARG A 261 -8.62 2.09 40.45
C ARG A 261 -8.80 2.50 41.91
N TYR A 262 -9.68 3.48 42.14
CA TYR A 262 -10.04 3.85 43.48
C TYR A 262 -10.65 2.64 44.20
N GLU A 263 -10.01 2.19 45.25
CA GLU A 263 -10.55 1.17 46.15
C GLU A 263 -11.20 1.87 47.34
N ASN A 264 -12.48 1.56 47.60
CA ASN A 264 -13.17 2.01 48.78
C ASN A 264 -12.51 1.39 50.00
N LYS A 265 -11.74 2.18 50.75
CA LYS A 265 -11.17 1.74 52.04
C LYS A 265 -12.18 1.95 53.15
N GLN A 266 -12.12 1.09 54.15
CA GLN A 266 -13.04 1.14 55.30
C GLN A 266 -12.99 2.49 56.02
N GLU A 267 -11.90 3.23 55.90
CA GLU A 267 -11.68 4.54 56.50
C GLU A 267 -12.06 5.69 55.53
N SER A 268 -12.53 5.41 54.32
CA SER A 268 -12.90 6.45 53.36
C SER A 268 -14.19 7.15 53.81
N PRO A 269 -14.21 8.49 53.92
CA PRO A 269 -15.39 9.23 54.38
C PRO A 269 -16.53 9.22 53.35
N VAL A 270 -16.29 8.77 52.10
CA VAL A 270 -17.28 8.71 51.02
C VAL A 270 -17.07 7.42 50.23
N TYR A 271 -18.16 6.67 50.01
CA TYR A 271 -18.16 5.49 49.15
C TYR A 271 -18.59 5.90 47.74
N PHE A 272 -17.77 5.57 46.73
CA PHE A 272 -18.14 5.70 45.34
C PHE A 272 -18.63 4.34 44.83
N PHE A 273 -19.82 4.34 44.24
CA PHE A 273 -20.37 3.19 43.52
C PHE A 273 -19.99 3.38 42.07
N GLY A 274 -19.01 2.59 41.53
CA GLY A 274 -18.56 2.58 40.15
C GLY A 274 -19.02 1.33 39.44
#